data_b06d72808ad19d5bd6e274e736f6970b
#
_entry.id   b06d72808ad19d5bd6e274e736f6970b
#
_cell.length_a   1.000
_cell.length_b   1.000
_cell.length_c   1.000
_cell.angle_alpha   90.00
_cell.angle_beta   90.00
_cell.angle_gamma   90.00
#
_symmetry.space_group_name_H-M   'P 1'
#
loop_
_entity.id
_entity.type
_entity.pdbx_description
1 polymer ?
#
loop_
_entity_poly.entity_id
_entity_poly.type
_entity_poly.pdbx_seq_one_letter_code
_entity_poly.pdbx_strand_id
1 'polypeptide(L)'
;RAYYSKEEITELLYPLVNRSMDFKAFVCQNYKKVDSLDELISISNMSKRSFFRRFKVEFNMTAYQWMLKQTGNNIIKEISTPDATSKKIADKLGFESTSNFCNFCKRNMGFTPTELAQKCLNGEIKQIDLGC
;
A
#
# COMPACT_ATOMS: atom_id res chain seq x y z
N ARG A 1 -21.05 17.53 -10.85
CA ARG A 1 -20.67 17.50 -10.93
C ARG A 1 -20.54 17.18 -11.04
N ALA A 2 -20.71 17.70 -10.71
CA ALA A 2 -20.08 17.65 -10.78
C ALA A 2 -20.17 17.47 -10.88
N TYR A 3 -20.18 18.00 -10.70
CA TYR A 3 -19.85 18.10 -10.83
C TYR A 3 -20.03 18.16 -10.87
N TYR A 4 -20.14 18.75 -10.67
CA TYR A 4 -19.91 19.24 -10.85
C TYR A 4 -20.13 19.38 -10.98
N SER A 5 -19.90 20.01 -10.50
CA SER A 5 -19.61 20.44 -10.70
C SER A 5 -19.82 20.74 -10.59
N LYS A 6 -19.84 21.25 -10.31
CA LYS A 6 -19.55 21.72 -10.31
C LYS A 6 -19.47 21.78 -9.84
N GLU A 7 -19.64 22.09 -9.56
CA GLU A 7 -19.08 22.22 -9.24
C GLU A 7 -18.83 22.14 -9.13
N GLU A 8 -19.05 22.66 -9.04
CA GLU A 8 -18.37 22.94 -9.10
C GLU A 8 -18.07 23.27 -9.03
N ILE A 9 -17.93 23.92 -8.68
CA ILE A 9 -17.20 24.69 -8.72
C ILE A 9 -17.24 25.26 -8.04
N THR A 10 -17.58 25.47 -7.26
CA THR A 10 -17.26 26.12 -6.71
C THR A 10 -16.72 26.05 -6.20
N GLU A 11 -16.72 25.98 -5.97
CA GLU A 11 -15.91 25.99 -5.75
C GLU A 11 -15.26 25.99 -6.09
N LEU A 12 -15.41 25.78 -6.06
CA LEU A 12 -14.66 26.26 -6.84
C LEU A 12 -13.26 26.55 -6.83
N LEU A 13 -12.79 26.68 -6.11
CA LEU A 13 -11.57 27.41 -5.94
C LEU A 13 -10.64 26.78 -4.96
N TYR A 14 -10.70 25.49 -4.84
CA TYR A 14 -9.74 24.77 -4.03
C TYR A 14 -8.45 24.71 -4.79
N PRO A 15 -7.35 25.13 -4.17
CA PRO A 15 -6.04 24.96 -4.80
C PRO A 15 -5.83 23.49 -5.17
N LEU A 16 -5.31 23.26 -6.33
CA LEU A 16 -5.02 21.91 -6.80
C LEU A 16 -4.08 21.17 -5.85
N VAL A 17 -3.19 21.93 -5.22
CA VAL A 17 -2.25 21.37 -4.23
C VAL A 17 -2.98 20.70 -3.07
N ASN A 18 -4.02 21.33 -2.58
CA ASN A 18 -4.79 20.76 -1.48
C ASN A 18 -5.48 19.47 -1.88
N ARG A 19 -5.96 19.41 -3.11
CA ARG A 19 -6.59 18.19 -3.62
C ARG A 19 -5.60 17.02 -3.69
N SER A 20 -4.38 17.30 -4.13
CA SER A 20 -3.36 16.28 -4.21
C SER A 20 -3.03 15.74 -2.83
N MET A 21 -2.86 16.62 -1.86
CA MET A 21 -2.59 16.23 -0.49
C MET A 21 -3.75 15.45 0.11
N ASP A 22 -4.97 15.86 -0.22
CA ASP A 22 -6.16 15.19 0.28
C ASP A 22 -6.25 13.74 -0.21
N PHE A 23 -5.90 13.51 -1.48
CA PHE A 23 -5.93 12.15 -2.01
C PHE A 23 -4.89 11.26 -1.32
N LYS A 24 -3.68 11.73 -1.17
CA LYS A 24 -2.62 10.97 -0.48
C LYS A 24 -3.01 10.70 0.97
N ALA A 25 -3.51 11.73 1.66
CA ALA A 25 -3.96 11.57 3.03
C ALA A 25 -5.08 10.54 3.13
N PHE A 26 -6.01 10.58 2.19
CA PHE A 26 -7.10 9.63 2.15
C PHE A 26 -6.58 8.19 2.04
N VAL A 27 -5.68 7.95 1.10
CA VAL A 27 -5.12 6.61 0.90
C VAL A 27 -4.36 6.16 2.13
N CYS A 28 -3.49 7.02 2.67
CA CYS A 28 -2.66 6.67 3.82
C CYS A 28 -3.49 6.37 5.06
N GLN A 29 -4.60 7.07 5.23
CA GLN A 29 -5.45 6.87 6.40
C GLN A 29 -6.35 5.66 6.29
N ASN A 30 -6.68 5.25 5.07
CA ASN A 30 -7.72 4.23 4.88
C ASN A 30 -7.21 2.89 4.40
N TYR A 31 -6.01 2.81 3.82
CA TYR A 31 -5.57 1.55 3.25
C TYR A 31 -5.45 0.43 4.29
N LYS A 32 -5.20 0.76 5.53
CA LYS A 32 -5.11 -0.22 6.61
C LYS A 32 -6.48 -0.70 7.12
N LYS A 33 -7.52 0.06 6.81
CA LYS A 33 -8.88 -0.22 7.30
C LYS A 33 -9.67 -1.08 6.33
N VAL A 34 -9.17 -1.26 5.12
CA VAL A 34 -9.88 -2.01 4.08
C VAL A 34 -9.13 -3.29 3.78
N ASP A 35 -9.86 -4.29 3.30
CA ASP A 35 -9.28 -5.59 3.00
C ASP A 35 -8.81 -5.70 1.55
N SER A 36 -9.24 -4.80 0.70
CA SER A 36 -8.91 -4.88 -0.72
C SER A 36 -8.85 -3.49 -1.33
N LEU A 37 -8.18 -3.43 -2.49
CA LEU A 37 -8.10 -2.19 -3.25
C LEU A 37 -9.47 -1.75 -3.74
N ASP A 38 -10.32 -2.71 -4.11
CA ASP A 38 -11.69 -2.39 -4.55
C ASP A 38 -12.49 -1.69 -3.46
N GLU A 39 -12.31 -2.10 -2.22
CA GLU A 39 -12.93 -1.46 -1.08
C GLU A 39 -12.46 -0.02 -0.92
N LEU A 40 -11.16 0.18 -1.06
CA LEU A 40 -10.58 1.51 -0.98
C LEU A 40 -11.14 2.43 -2.05
N ILE A 41 -11.28 1.91 -3.26
CA ILE A 41 -11.87 2.67 -4.36
C ILE A 41 -13.32 3.03 -4.06
N SER A 42 -14.07 2.07 -3.50
CA SER A 42 -15.48 2.31 -3.14
C SER A 42 -15.64 3.47 -2.17
N ILE A 43 -14.83 3.51 -1.13
CA ILE A 43 -14.97 4.58 -0.13
C ILE A 43 -14.43 5.91 -0.62
N SER A 44 -13.64 5.90 -1.70
CA SER A 44 -13.11 7.14 -2.28
C SER A 44 -14.17 7.93 -3.06
N ASN A 45 -15.29 7.29 -3.40
CA ASN A 45 -16.33 7.87 -4.24
C ASN A 45 -15.84 8.23 -5.64
N MET A 46 -14.77 7.61 -6.09
CA MET A 46 -14.21 7.82 -7.42
C MET A 46 -14.47 6.59 -8.28
N SER A 47 -14.54 6.80 -9.60
CA SER A 47 -14.57 5.65 -10.50
C SER A 47 -13.22 4.95 -10.43
N LYS A 48 -13.22 3.65 -10.75
CA LYS A 48 -12.00 2.85 -10.72
C LYS A 48 -10.91 3.46 -11.61
N ARG A 49 -11.31 3.90 -12.80
CA ARG A 49 -10.37 4.49 -13.75
C ARG A 49 -9.77 5.79 -13.22
N SER A 50 -10.61 6.66 -12.65
CA SER A 50 -10.14 7.92 -12.08
C SER A 50 -9.22 7.69 -10.90
N PHE A 51 -9.56 6.72 -10.05
CA PHE A 51 -8.76 6.38 -8.89
C PHE A 51 -7.36 5.95 -9.31
N PHE A 52 -7.28 5.02 -10.25
CA PHE A 52 -5.99 4.50 -10.69
C PHE A 52 -5.14 5.58 -11.35
N ARG A 53 -5.75 6.42 -12.16
CA ARG A 53 -5.03 7.51 -12.82
C ARG A 53 -4.48 8.49 -11.80
N ARG A 54 -5.32 8.89 -10.86
CA ARG A 54 -4.92 9.81 -9.80
C ARG A 54 -3.82 9.21 -8.93
N PHE A 55 -3.97 7.94 -8.61
CA PHE A 55 -2.98 7.24 -7.79
C PHE A 55 -1.60 7.28 -8.42
N LYS A 56 -1.54 7.00 -9.72
CA LYS A 56 -0.25 7.00 -10.42
C LYS A 56 0.39 8.38 -10.42
N VAL A 57 -0.41 9.43 -10.57
CA VAL A 57 0.10 10.81 -10.55
C VAL A 57 0.62 11.17 -9.16
N GLU A 58 -0.13 10.83 -8.11
CA GLU A 58 0.21 11.25 -6.75
C GLU A 58 1.35 10.43 -6.15
N PHE A 59 1.36 9.13 -6.39
CA PHE A 59 2.34 8.22 -5.79
C PHE A 59 3.46 7.81 -6.75
N ASN A 60 3.37 8.19 -8.01
CA ASN A 60 4.37 7.88 -9.02
C ASN A 60 4.54 6.38 -9.28
N MET A 61 3.51 5.61 -8.98
CA MET A 61 3.46 4.17 -9.24
C MET A 61 2.00 3.75 -9.26
N THR A 62 1.73 2.56 -9.81
CA THR A 62 0.35 2.06 -9.85
C THR A 62 -0.11 1.69 -8.44
N ALA A 63 -1.43 1.71 -8.23
CA ALA A 63 -1.99 1.31 -6.95
C ALA A 63 -1.61 -0.12 -6.58
N TYR A 64 -1.60 -1.02 -7.57
CA TYR A 64 -1.23 -2.40 -7.33
C TYR A 64 0.22 -2.53 -6.88
N GLN A 65 1.13 -1.83 -7.55
CA GLN A 65 2.55 -1.83 -7.17
C GLN A 65 2.73 -1.28 -5.75
N TRP A 66 1.99 -0.23 -5.43
CA TRP A 66 2.06 0.37 -4.11
C TRP A 66 1.60 -0.61 -3.02
N MET A 67 0.51 -1.32 -3.29
CA MET A 67 0.00 -2.31 -2.33
C MET A 67 1.00 -3.44 -2.10
N LEU A 68 1.64 -3.91 -3.17
CA LEU A 68 2.67 -4.93 -3.06
C LEU A 68 3.85 -4.44 -2.21
N LYS A 69 4.26 -3.19 -2.41
CA LYS A 69 5.36 -2.61 -1.65
C LYS A 69 4.99 -2.41 -0.19
N GLN A 70 3.73 -2.05 0.09
CA GLN A 70 3.26 -1.94 1.46
C GLN A 70 3.29 -3.29 2.16
N THR A 71 2.87 -4.34 1.46
CA THR A 71 2.95 -5.70 2.00
C THR A 71 4.41 -6.07 2.29
N GLY A 72 5.31 -5.73 1.38
CA GLY A 72 6.74 -5.96 1.59
C GLY A 72 7.26 -5.23 2.83
N ASN A 73 6.86 -3.97 3.01
CA ASN A 73 7.25 -3.22 4.19
C ASN A 73 6.72 -3.86 5.47
N ASN A 74 5.49 -4.36 5.43
CA ASN A 74 4.91 -5.04 6.59
C ASN A 74 5.67 -6.33 6.90
N ILE A 75 6.09 -7.06 5.88
CA ILE A 75 6.89 -8.27 6.05
C ILE A 75 8.24 -7.93 6.70
N ILE A 76 8.90 -6.89 6.21
CA ILE A 76 10.20 -6.46 6.76
C ILE A 76 10.04 -6.09 8.23
N LYS A 77 8.98 -5.36 8.55
CA LYS A 77 8.70 -4.95 9.92
C LYS A 77 8.51 -6.16 10.84
N GLU A 78 7.71 -7.14 10.40
CA GLU A 78 7.42 -8.31 11.23
C GLU A 78 8.61 -9.24 11.33
N ILE A 79 9.37 -9.40 10.24
CA ILE A 79 10.50 -10.33 10.22
C ILE A 79 11.66 -9.82 11.08
N SER A 80 11.67 -8.52 11.37
CA SER A 80 12.70 -7.90 12.21
C SER A 80 12.46 -8.11 13.69
N THR A 81 11.30 -8.67 14.08
CA THR A 81 11.03 -8.93 15.51
C THR A 81 11.75 -10.19 15.95
N PRO A 82 12.18 -10.27 17.24
CA PRO A 82 12.97 -11.40 17.71
C PRO A 82 12.27 -12.75 17.64
N ASP A 83 10.96 -12.77 17.77
CA ASP A 83 10.19 -14.02 17.82
C ASP A 83 9.53 -14.34 16.48
N ALA A 84 9.96 -13.71 15.41
CA ALA A 84 9.32 -13.88 14.11
C ALA A 84 9.54 -15.27 13.55
N THR A 85 8.44 -15.91 13.13
CA THR A 85 8.48 -17.16 12.38
C THR A 85 7.63 -16.97 11.13
N SER A 86 7.91 -17.75 10.10
CA SER A 86 7.15 -17.65 8.85
C SER A 86 5.65 -17.88 9.10
N LYS A 87 5.32 -18.81 9.97
CA LYS A 87 3.92 -19.10 10.28
C LYS A 87 3.24 -17.92 10.97
N LYS A 88 3.90 -17.32 11.95
CA LYS A 88 3.34 -16.17 12.66
C LYS A 88 3.11 -14.99 11.74
N ILE A 89 4.08 -14.73 10.88
CA ILE A 89 3.98 -13.61 9.92
C ILE A 89 2.86 -13.87 8.93
N ALA A 90 2.80 -15.08 8.39
CA ALA A 90 1.75 -15.42 7.42
C ALA A 90 0.38 -15.24 8.04
N ASP A 91 0.18 -15.73 9.27
CA ASP A 91 -1.08 -15.59 9.98
C ASP A 91 -1.43 -14.12 10.24
N LYS A 92 -0.46 -13.36 10.71
CA LYS A 92 -0.68 -11.96 11.07
C LYS A 92 -1.02 -11.10 9.86
N LEU A 93 -0.38 -11.36 8.73
CA LEU A 93 -0.57 -10.55 7.52
C LEU A 93 -1.68 -11.08 6.62
N GLY A 94 -2.35 -12.15 7.01
CA GLY A 94 -3.51 -12.65 6.29
C GLY A 94 -3.21 -13.53 5.10
N PHE A 95 -2.02 -14.11 5.02
CA PHE A 95 -1.73 -15.10 3.98
C PHE A 95 -2.47 -16.40 4.28
N GLU A 96 -2.94 -17.06 3.23
CA GLU A 96 -3.68 -18.30 3.39
C GLU A 96 -2.84 -19.43 3.98
N SER A 97 -1.55 -19.42 3.68
CA SER A 97 -0.65 -20.46 4.15
C SER A 97 0.76 -19.93 4.24
N THR A 98 1.60 -20.65 4.98
CA THR A 98 3.03 -20.32 5.03
C THR A 98 3.67 -20.42 3.65
N SER A 99 3.22 -21.39 2.85
CA SER A 99 3.73 -21.53 1.46
C SER A 99 3.42 -20.31 0.63
N ASN A 100 2.21 -19.76 0.75
CA ASN A 100 1.85 -18.54 0.02
C ASN A 100 2.72 -17.37 0.43
N PHE A 101 2.99 -17.25 1.73
CA PHE A 101 3.86 -16.22 2.24
C PHE A 101 5.28 -16.35 1.67
N CYS A 102 5.83 -17.57 1.68
CA CYS A 102 7.17 -17.82 1.15
C CYS A 102 7.24 -17.51 -0.34
N ASN A 103 6.20 -17.91 -1.09
CA ASN A 103 6.14 -17.63 -2.53
C ASN A 103 6.07 -16.14 -2.81
N PHE A 104 5.30 -15.40 -1.99
CA PHE A 104 5.22 -13.95 -2.11
C PHE A 104 6.60 -13.32 -1.94
N CYS A 105 7.33 -13.74 -0.90
CA CYS A 105 8.66 -13.22 -0.62
C CYS A 105 9.61 -13.46 -1.79
N LYS A 106 9.62 -14.68 -2.32
CA LYS A 106 10.48 -14.99 -3.46
C LYS A 106 10.11 -14.22 -4.70
N ARG A 107 8.81 -14.13 -4.99
CA ARG A 107 8.35 -13.50 -6.23
C ARG A 107 8.49 -11.99 -6.21
N ASN A 108 8.14 -11.36 -5.09
CA ASN A 108 8.07 -9.91 -5.02
C ASN A 108 9.27 -9.25 -4.38
N MET A 109 10.00 -9.97 -3.54
CA MET A 109 11.16 -9.42 -2.84
C MET A 109 12.47 -10.08 -3.25
N GLY A 110 12.39 -11.21 -3.95
CA GLY A 110 13.57 -11.90 -4.48
C GLY A 110 14.28 -12.80 -3.50
N PHE A 111 13.76 -12.97 -2.29
CA PHE A 111 14.41 -13.74 -1.24
C PHE A 111 13.40 -14.59 -0.47
N THR A 112 13.90 -15.71 0.11
CA THR A 112 13.07 -16.47 1.03
C THR A 112 12.95 -15.71 2.35
N PRO A 113 11.93 -16.04 3.19
CA PRO A 113 11.81 -15.36 4.49
C PRO A 113 13.07 -15.47 5.36
N THR A 114 13.76 -16.61 5.31
CA THR A 114 14.99 -16.78 6.07
C THR A 114 16.08 -15.84 5.56
N GLU A 115 16.21 -15.75 4.24
CA GLU A 115 17.18 -14.83 3.64
C GLU A 115 16.83 -13.38 3.96
N LEU A 116 15.55 -13.03 3.93
CA LEU A 116 15.11 -11.70 4.28
C LEU A 116 15.47 -11.35 5.72
N ALA A 117 15.24 -12.28 6.65
CA ALA A 117 15.56 -12.05 8.05
C ALA A 117 17.07 -11.77 8.22
N GLN A 118 17.90 -12.55 7.52
CA GLN A 118 19.34 -12.37 7.60
C GLN A 118 19.76 -11.02 7.03
N LYS A 119 19.17 -10.63 5.89
CA LYS A 119 19.50 -9.34 5.27
C LYS A 119 19.02 -8.17 6.10
N CYS A 120 17.90 -8.30 6.76
CA CYS A 120 17.40 -7.25 7.68
C CYS A 120 18.35 -7.09 8.86
N LEU A 121 18.84 -8.19 9.42
CA LEU A 121 19.79 -8.13 10.52
C LEU A 121 21.10 -7.47 10.10
N ASN A 122 21.51 -7.68 8.86
CA ASN A 122 22.73 -7.09 8.32
C ASN A 122 22.56 -5.63 7.90
N GLY A 123 21.32 -5.13 7.94
CA GLY A 123 21.03 -3.76 7.51
C GLY A 123 20.99 -3.59 5.99
N GLU A 124 20.95 -4.68 5.23
CA GLU A 124 20.95 -4.63 3.77
C GLU A 124 19.58 -4.30 3.19
N ILE A 125 18.51 -4.62 3.93
CA ILE A 125 17.13 -4.40 3.49
C ILE A 125 16.42 -3.58 4.55
N LYS A 126 15.73 -2.52 4.09
CA LYS A 126 14.96 -1.63 4.95
C LYS A 126 13.62 -1.36 4.31
N GLN A 127 12.69 -0.88 5.14
CA GLN A 127 11.39 -0.45 4.64
C GLN A 127 11.56 0.70 3.66
N ILE A 128 10.68 0.73 2.66
CA ILE A 128 10.67 1.75 1.62
C ILE A 128 9.69 2.84 2.00
N ASP A 129 10.07 4.10 1.80
CA ASP A 129 9.15 5.22 1.98
C ASP A 129 8.19 5.26 0.81
N LEU A 130 6.89 5.11 1.10
CA LEU A 130 5.84 5.05 0.09
C LEU A 130 4.92 6.27 0.13
N GLY A 131 5.35 7.33 0.77
CA GLY A 131 4.61 8.57 0.80
C GLY A 131 3.63 8.71 1.97
N CYS A 132 3.66 7.77 2.90
CA CYS A 132 2.80 7.84 4.09
C CYS A 132 3.57 8.06 5.37
#